data_4af7e4e0cae7c83c20f3701cddb89974
#
_entry.id   4af7e4e0cae7c83c20f3701cddb89974
#
_cell.length_a   1.000
_cell.length_b   1.000
_cell.length_c   1.000
_cell.angle_alpha   90.00
_cell.angle_beta   90.00
_cell.angle_gamma   90.00
#
_symmetry.space_group_name_H-M   'P 1'
#
loop_
_entity.id
_entity.type
_entity.pdbx_description
1 polymer ?
#
loop_
_entity_poly.entity_id
_entity_poly.type
_entity_poly.pdbx_seq_one_letter_code
_entity_poly.pdbx_strand_id
1 'polypeptide(L)'
;MNKITATIIKEWQLMRRDISGLLLLLVMPAALIIVMALIQDAPFKDYQELRFDLLLSDNDKGSAAHQITAGLKKSKSFRIIDSLDGKPVSEEQLKHYLNNGKYKIGIVIPAGVTAEIVNSANIVVNDISKKANMNAHLPAREVRDQIYVHIFFDPVSKPTFRNAISSALDKYITYSCSDILMQRLSALGKDPDAAPDTANQDKLMQVMKGIGVKEEPLNDKAKFSQNLNSVQHNVPAWAIFGMFFIIIPIAGHLIKEREDGSELRVALIPNAHRFVTIGKILFYTFICSMQFMLMLCIGFWVIPLFDLPPLYPGAHSWLLFPVSLFIGFAATSFGFFVGTIFKTMNQALPFGSVSIVILSALGGIWVPLDILPHSMQMMAVVSPLHWSLEAVNQIILRNGDYDSVISPLSILLVTGCIFWIGSLLANKNRKPS
;
A
#
# COMPACT_ATOMS: atom_id res chain seq x y z
N MET A 1 -29.76 -35.74 9.23
CA MET A 1 -28.87 -34.54 9.30
C MET A 1 -27.66 -34.77 8.40
N ASN A 2 -27.34 -33.83 7.50
CA ASN A 2 -26.21 -34.02 6.60
C ASN A 2 -24.88 -34.00 7.42
N LYS A 3 -23.90 -34.87 7.06
CA LYS A 3 -22.64 -35.03 7.81
C LYS A 3 -21.88 -33.70 7.93
N ILE A 4 -21.97 -32.82 6.92
CA ILE A 4 -21.39 -31.48 6.92
C ILE A 4 -22.04 -30.61 7.99
N THR A 5 -23.37 -30.55 8.03
CA THR A 5 -24.12 -29.77 9.02
C THR A 5 -23.83 -30.20 10.45
N ALA A 6 -23.75 -31.53 10.68
CA ALA A 6 -23.38 -32.08 11.98
C ALA A 6 -21.98 -31.64 12.42
N THR A 7 -21.03 -31.61 11.47
CA THR A 7 -19.66 -31.12 11.72
C THR A 7 -19.65 -29.65 12.07
N ILE A 8 -20.34 -28.80 11.31
CA ILE A 8 -20.42 -27.36 11.56
C ILE A 8 -20.97 -27.07 12.96
N ILE A 9 -22.06 -27.79 13.37
CA ILE A 9 -22.64 -27.62 14.70
C ILE A 9 -21.64 -28.06 15.78
N LYS A 10 -20.93 -29.17 15.58
CA LYS A 10 -19.90 -29.64 16.50
C LYS A 10 -18.78 -28.63 16.66
N GLU A 11 -18.21 -28.12 15.55
CA GLU A 11 -17.12 -27.16 15.59
C GLU A 11 -17.56 -25.83 16.25
N TRP A 12 -18.80 -25.40 16.01
CA TRP A 12 -19.39 -24.25 16.70
C TRP A 12 -19.43 -24.45 18.22
N GLN A 13 -19.86 -25.62 18.66
CA GLN A 13 -19.91 -25.94 20.09
C GLN A 13 -18.51 -26.01 20.72
N LEU A 14 -17.52 -26.56 20.01
CA LEU A 14 -16.13 -26.58 20.44
C LEU A 14 -15.55 -25.19 20.55
N MET A 15 -15.71 -24.39 19.51
CA MET A 15 -15.18 -23.00 19.47
C MET A 15 -15.82 -22.14 20.57
N ARG A 16 -17.10 -22.23 20.81
CA ARG A 16 -17.79 -21.47 21.86
C ARG A 16 -17.27 -21.82 23.27
N ARG A 17 -16.73 -23.03 23.48
CA ARG A 17 -16.14 -23.47 24.75
C ARG A 17 -14.64 -23.12 24.86
N ASP A 18 -13.99 -22.85 23.74
CA ASP A 18 -12.58 -22.42 23.69
C ASP A 18 -12.48 -20.89 23.82
N ILE A 19 -12.64 -20.41 25.05
CA ILE A 19 -12.58 -18.97 25.37
C ILE A 19 -11.20 -18.41 25.04
N SER A 20 -10.12 -19.17 25.27
CA SER A 20 -8.74 -18.73 24.98
C SER A 20 -8.50 -18.57 23.50
N GLY A 21 -8.94 -19.50 22.67
CA GLY A 21 -8.88 -19.40 21.22
C GLY A 21 -9.70 -18.24 20.66
N LEU A 22 -10.92 -18.00 21.20
CA LEU A 22 -11.75 -16.87 20.81
C LEU A 22 -11.16 -15.52 21.21
N LEU A 23 -10.61 -15.38 22.41
CA LEU A 23 -9.94 -14.16 22.84
C LEU A 23 -8.74 -13.85 21.95
N LEU A 24 -7.93 -14.84 21.63
CA LEU A 24 -6.77 -14.66 20.77
C LEU A 24 -7.18 -14.31 19.33
N LEU A 25 -8.27 -14.90 18.82
CA LEU A 25 -8.76 -14.64 17.48
C LEU A 25 -9.39 -13.23 17.32
N LEU A 26 -10.06 -12.72 18.35
CA LEU A 26 -10.83 -11.48 18.27
C LEU A 26 -10.15 -10.30 19.00
N VAL A 27 -9.68 -10.50 20.22
CA VAL A 27 -9.16 -9.42 21.06
C VAL A 27 -7.74 -9.03 20.63
N MET A 28 -6.89 -10.00 20.28
CA MET A 28 -5.53 -9.71 19.87
C MET A 28 -5.47 -8.83 18.59
N PRO A 29 -6.16 -9.17 17.48
CA PRO A 29 -6.16 -8.30 16.29
C PRO A 29 -6.80 -6.95 16.56
N ALA A 30 -7.88 -6.90 17.34
CA ALA A 30 -8.53 -5.64 17.71
C ALA A 30 -7.57 -4.71 18.49
N ALA A 31 -6.87 -5.27 19.49
CA ALA A 31 -5.86 -4.52 20.24
C ALA A 31 -4.71 -4.05 19.35
N LEU A 32 -4.21 -4.91 18.44
CA LEU A 32 -3.16 -4.55 17.50
C LEU A 32 -3.60 -3.46 16.52
N ILE A 33 -4.82 -3.51 16.02
CA ILE A 33 -5.37 -2.44 15.16
C ILE A 33 -5.34 -1.10 15.90
N ILE A 34 -5.83 -1.05 17.14
CA ILE A 34 -5.88 0.20 17.92
C ILE A 34 -4.47 0.69 18.22
N VAL A 35 -3.62 -0.17 18.79
CA VAL A 35 -2.25 0.20 19.18
C VAL A 35 -1.42 0.65 17.97
N MET A 36 -1.50 -0.09 16.87
CA MET A 36 -0.72 0.25 15.67
C MET A 36 -1.26 1.46 14.93
N ALA A 37 -2.57 1.70 14.96
CA ALA A 37 -3.14 2.93 14.42
C ALA A 37 -2.64 4.16 15.20
N LEU A 38 -2.58 4.07 16.53
CA LEU A 38 -2.08 5.15 17.39
C LEU A 38 -0.57 5.39 17.24
N ILE A 39 0.25 4.32 17.18
CA ILE A 39 1.70 4.43 17.05
C ILE A 39 2.08 4.97 15.66
N GLN A 40 1.42 4.50 14.62
CA GLN A 40 1.78 4.86 13.24
C GLN A 40 1.13 6.15 12.73
N ASP A 41 0.36 6.83 13.55
CA ASP A 41 -0.09 8.19 13.27
C ASP A 41 1.02 9.22 13.54
N ALA A 42 2.01 8.88 14.37
CA ALA A 42 3.21 9.69 14.54
C ALA A 42 3.98 9.77 13.21
N PRO A 43 4.46 10.96 12.78
CA PRO A 43 5.15 11.11 11.52
C PRO A 43 6.38 10.19 11.49
N PHE A 44 6.42 9.28 10.52
CA PHE A 44 7.62 8.50 10.21
C PHE A 44 8.71 9.48 9.76
N LYS A 45 9.53 9.93 10.70
CA LYS A 45 10.80 10.60 10.43
C LYS A 45 11.75 9.52 9.90
N ASP A 46 12.38 9.77 8.77
CA ASP A 46 13.50 9.04 8.17
C ASP A 46 13.20 8.05 7.03
N TYR A 47 12.64 8.59 5.94
CA TYR A 47 12.76 7.91 4.64
C TYR A 47 13.95 8.45 3.80
N GLN A 48 14.99 9.00 4.42
CA GLN A 48 16.07 9.70 3.69
C GLN A 48 17.06 8.81 2.92
N GLU A 49 17.00 7.48 3.06
CA GLU A 49 17.98 6.57 2.41
C GLU A 49 17.40 5.61 1.35
N LEU A 50 16.11 5.64 1.06
CA LEU A 50 15.49 4.72 0.13
C LEU A 50 15.46 5.28 -1.29
N ARG A 51 15.90 4.48 -2.28
CA ARG A 51 15.79 4.83 -3.70
C ARG A 51 14.43 4.39 -4.23
N PHE A 52 13.65 5.33 -4.69
CA PHE A 52 12.34 5.07 -5.28
C PHE A 52 12.39 5.13 -6.80
N ASP A 53 11.76 4.17 -7.46
CA ASP A 53 11.57 4.18 -8.89
C ASP A 53 10.49 5.22 -9.24
N LEU A 54 10.88 6.21 -10.04
CA LEU A 54 10.07 7.36 -10.44
C LEU A 54 9.89 7.35 -11.95
N LEU A 55 8.65 7.25 -12.42
CA LEU A 55 8.33 7.43 -13.83
C LEU A 55 8.31 8.92 -14.19
N LEU A 56 9.02 9.30 -15.23
CA LEU A 56 9.06 10.68 -15.71
C LEU A 56 8.54 10.76 -17.15
N SER A 57 7.55 11.63 -17.36
CA SER A 57 7.09 12.03 -18.69
C SER A 57 7.44 13.50 -18.90
N ASP A 58 8.44 13.77 -19.73
CA ASP A 58 8.86 15.14 -20.07
C ASP A 58 8.29 15.52 -21.44
N ASN A 59 7.28 16.38 -21.43
CA ASN A 59 6.63 16.91 -22.63
C ASN A 59 7.18 18.32 -23.02
N ASP A 60 8.00 18.93 -22.16
CA ASP A 60 8.55 20.28 -22.40
C ASP A 60 9.89 20.24 -23.16
N LYS A 61 10.77 19.31 -22.79
CA LYS A 61 12.11 19.13 -23.37
C LYS A 61 12.97 20.40 -23.36
N GLY A 62 12.61 21.39 -22.58
CA GLY A 62 13.31 22.65 -22.45
C GLY A 62 14.43 22.63 -21.42
N SER A 63 15.18 23.76 -21.32
CA SER A 63 16.31 23.85 -20.38
C SER A 63 15.91 23.68 -18.91
N ALA A 64 14.77 24.24 -18.50
CA ALA A 64 14.28 24.09 -17.14
C ALA A 64 13.85 22.64 -16.83
N ALA A 65 13.16 21.97 -17.76
CA ALA A 65 12.80 20.57 -17.62
C ALA A 65 14.05 19.68 -17.49
N HIS A 66 15.08 19.95 -18.27
CA HIS A 66 16.36 19.26 -18.15
C HIS A 66 17.05 19.51 -16.81
N GLN A 67 17.02 20.74 -16.27
CA GLN A 67 17.59 21.05 -14.95
C GLN A 67 16.83 20.35 -13.82
N ILE A 68 15.50 20.35 -13.86
CA ILE A 68 14.65 19.64 -12.89
C ILE A 68 14.98 18.13 -12.94
N THR A 69 15.01 17.55 -14.13
CA THR A 69 15.33 16.13 -14.33
C THR A 69 16.74 15.79 -13.86
N ALA A 70 17.74 16.65 -14.18
CA ALA A 70 19.11 16.46 -13.72
C ALA A 70 19.24 16.58 -12.19
N GLY A 71 18.48 17.50 -11.58
CA GLY A 71 18.40 17.63 -10.12
C GLY A 71 17.84 16.39 -9.45
N LEU A 72 16.74 15.87 -9.99
CA LEU A 72 16.14 14.63 -9.52
C LEU A 72 17.08 13.42 -9.71
N LYS A 73 17.81 13.34 -10.84
CA LYS A 73 18.83 12.30 -11.10
C LYS A 73 20.02 12.36 -10.15
N LYS A 74 20.43 13.56 -9.71
CA LYS A 74 21.50 13.73 -8.71
C LYS A 74 21.05 13.33 -7.30
N SER A 75 19.75 13.33 -7.03
CA SER A 75 19.22 12.85 -5.75
C SER A 75 19.50 11.36 -5.59
N LYS A 76 20.10 10.98 -4.47
CA LYS A 76 20.30 9.56 -4.15
C LYS A 76 18.98 8.82 -3.86
N SER A 77 17.90 9.57 -3.65
CA SER A 77 16.58 9.05 -3.27
C SER A 77 15.74 8.54 -4.45
N PHE A 78 16.07 8.92 -5.70
CA PHE A 78 15.27 8.55 -6.87
C PHE A 78 16.06 7.80 -7.93
N ARG A 79 15.43 6.80 -8.51
CA ARG A 79 15.84 6.18 -9.77
C ARG A 79 14.83 6.57 -10.83
N ILE A 80 15.22 7.47 -11.74
CA ILE A 80 14.33 7.99 -12.77
C ILE A 80 14.26 7.00 -13.93
N ILE A 81 13.03 6.71 -14.34
CA ILE A 81 12.69 5.89 -15.51
C ILE A 81 11.95 6.81 -16.48
N ASP A 82 12.66 7.32 -17.48
CA ASP A 82 12.14 8.20 -18.52
C ASP A 82 11.75 7.46 -19.81
N SER A 83 12.12 6.18 -19.90
CA SER A 83 11.82 5.33 -21.05
C SER A 83 11.44 3.92 -20.62
N LEU A 84 10.47 3.34 -21.31
CA LEU A 84 10.01 1.95 -21.16
C LEU A 84 10.09 1.28 -22.54
N ASP A 85 10.74 0.13 -22.60
CA ASP A 85 10.95 -0.63 -23.85
C ASP A 85 11.56 0.23 -24.97
N GLY A 86 12.47 1.17 -24.63
CA GLY A 86 13.14 2.05 -25.56
C GLY A 86 12.29 3.21 -26.10
N LYS A 87 11.07 3.41 -25.58
CA LYS A 87 10.19 4.55 -25.92
C LYS A 87 10.02 5.47 -24.72
N PRO A 88 9.92 6.81 -24.92
CA PRO A 88 9.64 7.75 -23.84
C PRO A 88 8.28 7.43 -23.19
N VAL A 89 8.19 7.59 -21.90
CA VAL A 89 6.97 7.32 -21.12
C VAL A 89 5.92 8.37 -21.45
N SER A 90 4.76 7.95 -21.96
CA SER A 90 3.62 8.84 -22.15
C SER A 90 2.84 9.00 -20.82
N GLU A 91 2.09 10.12 -20.69
CA GLU A 91 1.27 10.38 -19.53
C GLU A 91 0.21 9.28 -19.29
N GLU A 92 -0.40 8.74 -20.35
CA GLU A 92 -1.37 7.65 -20.26
C GLU A 92 -0.74 6.36 -19.73
N GLN A 93 0.44 6.00 -20.24
CA GLN A 93 1.21 4.84 -19.77
C GLN A 93 1.62 5.03 -18.30
N LEU A 94 2.07 6.24 -17.92
CA LEU A 94 2.42 6.57 -16.55
C LEU A 94 1.22 6.34 -15.61
N LYS A 95 0.05 6.90 -15.93
CA LYS A 95 -1.18 6.72 -15.16
C LYS A 95 -1.61 5.24 -15.07
N HIS A 96 -1.49 4.51 -16.18
CA HIS A 96 -1.79 3.07 -16.21
C HIS A 96 -0.89 2.26 -15.28
N TYR A 97 0.42 2.47 -15.31
CA TYR A 97 1.37 1.74 -14.47
C TYR A 97 1.25 2.08 -12.98
N LEU A 98 0.93 3.31 -12.64
CA LEU A 98 0.64 3.73 -11.27
C LEU A 98 -0.65 3.11 -10.74
N ASN A 99 -1.72 3.11 -11.55
CA ASN A 99 -2.97 2.46 -11.18
C ASN A 99 -2.82 0.96 -10.89
N ASN A 100 -1.95 0.29 -11.64
CA ASN A 100 -1.67 -1.12 -11.46
C ASN A 100 -0.65 -1.40 -10.34
N GLY A 101 -0.17 -0.35 -9.65
CA GLY A 101 0.78 -0.47 -8.54
C GLY A 101 2.19 -0.90 -8.95
N LYS A 102 2.51 -0.91 -10.26
CA LYS A 102 3.83 -1.28 -10.76
C LYS A 102 4.90 -0.24 -10.39
N TYR A 103 4.52 1.03 -10.36
CA TYR A 103 5.34 2.15 -9.89
C TYR A 103 4.57 2.97 -8.86
N LYS A 104 5.31 3.68 -7.99
CA LYS A 104 4.72 4.42 -6.86
C LYS A 104 4.59 5.91 -7.11
N ILE A 105 5.42 6.44 -8.02
CA ILE A 105 5.49 7.87 -8.29
C ILE A 105 5.59 8.09 -9.80
N GLY A 106 4.84 9.05 -10.29
CA GLY A 106 4.95 9.56 -11.65
C GLY A 106 4.99 11.08 -11.67
N ILE A 107 5.86 11.63 -12.46
CA ILE A 107 5.98 13.08 -12.68
C ILE A 107 5.74 13.36 -14.16
N VAL A 108 4.86 14.32 -14.44
CA VAL A 108 4.62 14.84 -15.79
C VAL A 108 5.02 16.30 -15.83
N ILE A 109 6.00 16.62 -16.66
CA ILE A 109 6.38 17.99 -16.96
C ILE A 109 5.61 18.38 -18.23
N PRO A 110 4.59 19.25 -18.16
CA PRO A 110 3.81 19.63 -19.33
C PRO A 110 4.62 20.53 -20.27
N ALA A 111 4.23 20.56 -21.53
CA ALA A 111 4.83 21.45 -22.53
C ALA A 111 4.63 22.91 -22.12
N GLY A 112 5.68 23.73 -22.28
CA GLY A 112 5.64 25.17 -21.99
C GLY A 112 6.16 25.56 -20.61
N VAL A 113 6.51 24.62 -19.72
CA VAL A 113 7.08 24.93 -18.39
C VAL A 113 8.33 25.80 -18.49
N THR A 114 9.28 25.46 -19.36
CA THR A 114 10.47 26.26 -19.57
C THR A 114 10.13 27.66 -20.07
N ALA A 115 9.20 27.78 -21.02
CA ALA A 115 8.79 29.08 -21.55
C ALA A 115 8.15 29.95 -20.46
N GLU A 116 7.37 29.40 -19.57
CA GLU A 116 6.72 30.11 -18.48
C GLU A 116 7.72 30.53 -17.39
N ILE A 117 8.69 29.66 -17.04
CA ILE A 117 9.78 30.02 -16.11
C ILE A 117 10.59 31.21 -16.68
N VAL A 118 10.95 31.14 -17.97
CA VAL A 118 11.68 32.21 -18.63
C VAL A 118 10.84 33.49 -18.69
N ASN A 119 9.56 33.39 -19.01
CA ASN A 119 8.64 34.54 -19.04
C ASN A 119 8.52 35.22 -17.67
N SER A 120 8.32 34.41 -16.62
CA SER A 120 8.24 34.88 -15.23
C SER A 120 9.55 35.55 -14.80
N ALA A 121 10.71 34.98 -15.15
CA ALA A 121 12.00 35.56 -14.89
C ALA A 121 12.16 36.91 -15.63
N ASN A 122 11.76 36.99 -16.91
CA ASN A 122 11.83 38.24 -17.71
C ASN A 122 10.94 39.37 -17.12
N ILE A 123 9.74 39.03 -16.60
CA ILE A 123 8.86 40.00 -15.91
C ILE A 123 9.57 40.61 -14.70
N VAL A 124 10.17 39.74 -13.85
CA VAL A 124 10.89 40.19 -12.65
C VAL A 124 12.11 41.04 -13.02
N VAL A 125 12.88 40.62 -14.01
CA VAL A 125 14.06 41.33 -14.49
C VAL A 125 13.68 42.68 -15.07
N ASN A 126 12.61 42.80 -15.84
CA ASN A 126 12.10 44.07 -16.37
C ASN A 126 11.64 45.01 -15.25
N ASP A 127 10.99 44.51 -14.18
CA ASP A 127 10.60 45.33 -13.01
C ASP A 127 11.84 45.88 -12.27
N ILE A 128 12.86 45.05 -12.10
CA ILE A 128 14.14 45.43 -11.49
C ILE A 128 14.85 46.48 -12.39
N SER A 129 14.97 46.22 -13.68
CA SER A 129 15.58 47.13 -14.64
C SER A 129 14.91 48.50 -14.66
N LYS A 130 13.56 48.52 -14.64
CA LYS A 130 12.78 49.77 -14.58
C LYS A 130 13.06 50.57 -13.30
N LYS A 131 13.17 49.90 -12.15
CA LYS A 131 13.48 50.55 -10.87
C LYS A 131 14.92 51.07 -10.78
N ALA A 132 15.83 50.38 -11.45
CA ALA A 132 17.24 50.75 -11.51
C ALA A 132 17.55 51.78 -12.63
N ASN A 133 16.53 52.32 -13.30
CA ASN A 133 16.70 53.23 -14.47
C ASN A 133 17.58 52.66 -15.61
N MET A 134 17.59 51.33 -15.77
CA MET A 134 18.29 50.63 -16.84
C MET A 134 17.38 50.49 -18.06
N ASN A 135 17.91 50.71 -19.28
CA ASN A 135 17.14 50.60 -20.53
C ASN A 135 17.04 49.15 -21.07
N ALA A 136 17.08 48.15 -20.19
CA ALA A 136 16.95 46.77 -20.61
C ALA A 136 15.49 46.32 -20.56
N HIS A 137 14.98 45.85 -21.70
CA HIS A 137 13.61 45.34 -21.84
C HIS A 137 13.65 43.94 -22.45
N LEU A 138 13.36 42.92 -21.62
CA LEU A 138 13.27 41.55 -22.07
C LEU A 138 11.85 41.25 -22.57
N PRO A 139 11.66 40.39 -23.59
CA PRO A 139 10.34 40.02 -24.06
C PRO A 139 9.59 39.27 -22.96
N ALA A 140 8.49 39.85 -22.50
CA ALA A 140 7.63 39.24 -21.48
C ALA A 140 6.17 39.31 -21.93
N ARG A 141 5.38 38.26 -21.61
CA ARG A 141 3.96 38.20 -21.85
C ARG A 141 3.22 38.25 -20.50
N GLU A 142 2.00 38.77 -20.48
CA GLU A 142 1.15 38.65 -19.30
C GLU A 142 0.89 37.19 -18.99
N VAL A 143 1.06 36.80 -17.72
CA VAL A 143 0.78 35.43 -17.22
C VAL A 143 -0.74 35.28 -17.19
N ARG A 144 -1.30 34.48 -18.08
CA ARG A 144 -2.76 34.19 -18.12
C ARG A 144 -3.12 32.95 -17.36
N ASP A 145 -2.31 31.90 -17.44
CA ASP A 145 -2.56 30.60 -16.80
C ASP A 145 -1.31 30.10 -16.07
N GLN A 146 -1.52 29.55 -14.88
CA GLN A 146 -0.43 28.92 -14.12
C GLN A 146 -0.16 27.52 -14.68
N ILE A 147 1.08 27.25 -15.05
CA ILE A 147 1.52 25.92 -15.48
C ILE A 147 2.10 25.17 -14.28
N TYR A 148 1.58 23.98 -14.01
CA TYR A 148 2.03 23.14 -12.90
C TYR A 148 2.76 21.91 -13.40
N VAL A 149 3.79 21.48 -12.69
CA VAL A 149 4.34 20.13 -12.82
C VAL A 149 3.43 19.18 -12.05
N HIS A 150 2.89 18.20 -12.74
CA HIS A 150 1.94 17.27 -12.15
C HIS A 150 2.66 16.09 -11.51
N ILE A 151 2.32 15.80 -10.26
CA ILE A 151 2.76 14.58 -9.57
C ILE A 151 1.57 13.66 -9.41
N PHE A 152 1.78 12.41 -9.77
CA PHE A 152 0.84 11.33 -9.55
C PHE A 152 1.46 10.31 -8.59
N PHE A 153 0.68 9.87 -7.62
CA PHE A 153 1.09 8.83 -6.67
C PHE A 153 0.19 7.61 -6.80
N ASP A 154 0.76 6.43 -6.57
CA ASP A 154 -0.05 5.24 -6.31
C ASP A 154 -0.97 5.53 -5.11
N PRO A 155 -2.27 5.25 -5.19
CA PRO A 155 -3.24 5.46 -4.10
C PRO A 155 -2.83 4.86 -2.75
N VAL A 156 -2.01 3.81 -2.76
CA VAL A 156 -1.49 3.14 -1.53
C VAL A 156 -0.38 3.94 -0.85
N SER A 157 0.20 4.96 -1.52
CA SER A 157 1.32 5.75 -0.99
C SER A 157 0.91 6.59 0.22
N LYS A 158 1.70 6.52 1.30
CA LYS A 158 1.44 7.25 2.56
C LYS A 158 1.54 8.77 2.37
N PRO A 159 0.74 9.58 3.10
CA PRO A 159 0.77 11.05 3.02
C PRO A 159 2.15 11.64 3.34
N THR A 160 2.85 11.09 4.33
CA THR A 160 4.21 11.51 4.70
C THR A 160 5.20 11.35 3.55
N PHE A 161 5.09 10.23 2.82
CA PHE A 161 5.89 9.97 1.64
C PHE A 161 5.54 10.96 0.51
N ARG A 162 4.24 11.16 0.22
CA ARG A 162 3.76 12.11 -0.78
C ARG A 162 4.28 13.52 -0.49
N ASN A 163 4.14 13.99 0.76
CA ASN A 163 4.63 15.30 1.17
C ASN A 163 6.14 15.45 1.02
N ALA A 164 6.92 14.42 1.37
CA ALA A 164 8.38 14.44 1.22
C ALA A 164 8.80 14.56 -0.25
N ILE A 165 8.14 13.83 -1.14
CA ILE A 165 8.42 13.87 -2.58
C ILE A 165 8.01 15.21 -3.19
N SER A 166 6.81 15.70 -2.85
CA SER A 166 6.32 17.00 -3.32
C SER A 166 7.27 18.12 -2.89
N SER A 167 7.71 18.12 -1.62
CA SER A 167 8.69 19.11 -1.12
C SER A 167 10.05 18.99 -1.81
N ALA A 168 10.52 17.77 -2.12
CA ALA A 168 11.76 17.58 -2.85
C ALA A 168 11.65 18.12 -4.28
N LEU A 169 10.53 17.89 -4.97
CA LEU A 169 10.29 18.41 -6.32
C LEU A 169 10.18 19.94 -6.32
N ASP A 170 9.43 20.53 -5.37
CA ASP A 170 9.33 21.98 -5.20
C ASP A 170 10.69 22.62 -5.04
N LYS A 171 11.60 21.98 -4.28
CA LYS A 171 12.98 22.42 -4.12
C LYS A 171 13.72 22.48 -5.48
N TYR A 172 13.61 21.44 -6.31
CA TYR A 172 14.29 21.41 -7.61
C TYR A 172 13.69 22.40 -8.61
N ILE A 173 12.38 22.59 -8.60
CA ILE A 173 11.70 23.62 -9.40
C ILE A 173 12.20 25.01 -8.98
N THR A 174 12.23 25.28 -7.67
CA THR A 174 12.71 26.54 -7.10
C THR A 174 14.16 26.80 -7.49
N TYR A 175 15.04 25.79 -7.45
CA TYR A 175 16.41 25.93 -7.91
C TYR A 175 16.50 26.26 -9.40
N SER A 176 15.73 25.59 -10.27
CA SER A 176 15.71 25.86 -11.70
C SER A 176 15.19 27.27 -12.01
N CYS A 177 14.15 27.70 -11.30
CA CYS A 177 13.63 29.07 -11.42
C CYS A 177 14.69 30.11 -10.99
N SER A 178 15.36 29.88 -9.86
CA SER A 178 16.42 30.78 -9.35
C SER A 178 17.61 30.84 -10.29
N ASP A 179 18.05 29.72 -10.85
CA ASP A 179 19.18 29.67 -11.79
C ASP A 179 18.86 30.43 -13.07
N ILE A 180 17.69 30.23 -13.67
CA ILE A 180 17.25 30.96 -14.86
C ILE A 180 17.15 32.47 -14.58
N LEU A 181 16.60 32.84 -13.40
CA LEU A 181 16.52 34.24 -13.00
C LEU A 181 17.91 34.84 -12.86
N MET A 182 18.85 34.18 -12.18
CA MET A 182 20.25 34.66 -12.06
C MET A 182 20.94 34.78 -13.40
N GLN A 183 20.75 33.83 -14.31
CA GLN A 183 21.26 33.95 -15.69
C GLN A 183 20.70 35.16 -16.41
N ARG A 184 19.40 35.50 -16.24
CA ARG A 184 18.79 36.68 -16.84
C ARG A 184 19.24 37.98 -16.19
N LEU A 185 19.43 38.02 -14.88
CA LEU A 185 19.95 39.17 -14.15
C LEU A 185 21.42 39.44 -14.53
N SER A 186 22.24 38.40 -14.62
CA SER A 186 23.66 38.55 -15.01
C SER A 186 23.82 39.06 -16.47
N ALA A 187 22.82 38.80 -17.32
CA ALA A 187 22.78 39.36 -18.67
C ALA A 187 22.47 40.89 -18.71
N LEU A 188 21.89 41.45 -17.63
CA LEU A 188 21.61 42.89 -17.51
C LEU A 188 22.74 43.69 -16.89
N GLY A 189 23.58 43.09 -16.03
CA GLY A 189 24.54 43.81 -15.20
C GLY A 189 25.98 43.51 -15.57
N LYS A 190 26.71 44.57 -16.01
CA LYS A 190 28.17 44.55 -15.98
C LYS A 190 28.73 45.01 -14.62
N ASP A 191 27.90 45.26 -13.60
CA ASP A 191 28.34 45.70 -12.28
C ASP A 191 27.99 44.65 -11.20
N PRO A 192 29.01 44.02 -10.54
CA PRO A 192 28.82 42.95 -9.55
C PRO A 192 28.39 43.44 -8.16
N ASP A 193 28.36 44.74 -7.86
CA ASP A 193 28.29 45.30 -6.50
C ASP A 193 26.92 45.86 -6.06
N ALA A 194 25.86 45.68 -6.82
CA ALA A 194 24.51 46.12 -6.40
C ALA A 194 23.86 45.13 -5.42
N ALA A 195 23.80 45.50 -4.13
CA ALA A 195 23.16 44.73 -3.08
C ALA A 195 21.67 44.43 -3.39
N PRO A 196 21.18 43.21 -3.14
CA PRO A 196 19.77 42.84 -3.37
C PRO A 196 18.83 43.54 -2.38
N ASP A 197 17.91 44.33 -2.91
CA ASP A 197 16.86 45.00 -2.15
C ASP A 197 15.79 44.01 -1.68
N THR A 198 15.55 43.93 -0.36
CA THR A 198 14.63 42.98 0.29
C THR A 198 13.18 43.11 -0.20
N ALA A 199 12.75 44.30 -0.68
CA ALA A 199 11.41 44.49 -1.23
C ALA A 199 11.17 43.71 -2.56
N ASN A 200 12.22 43.26 -3.24
CA ASN A 200 12.13 42.44 -4.43
C ASN A 200 12.01 40.94 -4.13
N GLN A 201 12.40 40.48 -2.94
CA GLN A 201 12.28 39.07 -2.55
C GLN A 201 10.82 38.61 -2.46
N ASP A 202 9.91 39.45 -1.93
CA ASP A 202 8.49 39.10 -1.83
C ASP A 202 7.81 39.04 -3.21
N LYS A 203 8.15 39.94 -4.12
CA LYS A 203 7.67 39.90 -5.50
C LYS A 203 8.29 38.74 -6.28
N LEU A 204 9.57 38.45 -6.06
CA LEU A 204 10.27 37.29 -6.60
C LEU A 204 9.58 35.99 -6.14
N MET A 205 9.28 35.85 -4.84
CA MET A 205 8.52 34.74 -4.29
C MET A 205 7.11 34.62 -4.86
N GLN A 206 6.45 35.77 -5.11
CA GLN A 206 5.10 35.78 -5.66
C GLN A 206 5.05 35.33 -7.13
N VAL A 207 6.05 35.72 -7.92
CA VAL A 207 6.18 35.29 -9.32
C VAL A 207 6.70 33.86 -9.41
N MET A 208 7.60 33.44 -8.51
CA MET A 208 8.06 32.07 -8.39
C MET A 208 6.94 31.11 -7.94
N LYS A 209 5.92 31.57 -7.21
CA LYS A 209 4.70 30.81 -6.89
C LYS A 209 3.80 30.54 -8.11
N GLY A 210 4.09 31.16 -9.26
CA GLY A 210 3.36 30.89 -10.51
C GLY A 210 3.60 29.51 -11.10
N ILE A 211 4.68 28.81 -10.64
CA ILE A 211 4.99 27.45 -11.06
C ILE A 211 5.13 26.62 -9.80
N GLY A 212 4.16 25.78 -9.56
CA GLY A 212 4.12 24.94 -8.39
C GLY A 212 4.00 23.47 -8.77
N VAL A 213 4.09 22.63 -7.77
CA VAL A 213 3.76 21.21 -7.85
C VAL A 213 2.27 21.08 -7.60
N LYS A 214 1.56 20.42 -8.51
CA LYS A 214 0.17 20.05 -8.33
C LYS A 214 0.06 18.54 -8.26
N GLU A 215 -0.38 18.06 -7.12
CA GLU A 215 -0.74 16.67 -6.97
C GLU A 215 -2.10 16.43 -7.62
N GLU A 216 -2.15 15.56 -8.61
CA GLU A 216 -3.38 15.19 -9.28
C GLU A 216 -3.80 13.77 -8.95
N PRO A 217 -5.10 13.53 -8.70
CA PRO A 217 -5.62 12.19 -8.54
C PRO A 217 -5.50 11.41 -9.86
N LEU A 218 -5.06 10.16 -9.79
CA LEU A 218 -4.87 9.27 -10.94
C LEU A 218 -6.15 9.02 -11.74
N ASN A 219 -7.30 9.03 -11.05
CA ASN A 219 -8.62 8.83 -11.64
C ASN A 219 -9.64 9.67 -10.87
N ASP A 220 -10.81 9.99 -11.49
CA ASP A 220 -11.94 10.57 -10.76
C ASP A 220 -12.40 9.69 -9.58
N LYS A 221 -12.16 8.38 -9.66
CA LYS A 221 -12.34 7.42 -8.57
C LYS A 221 -11.33 7.63 -7.43
N ALA A 222 -10.17 8.21 -7.70
CA ALA A 222 -9.12 8.49 -6.72
C ALA A 222 -9.34 9.79 -5.92
N LYS A 223 -10.38 10.56 -6.21
CA LYS A 223 -10.79 11.69 -5.33
C LYS A 223 -11.09 11.23 -3.89
N PHE A 224 -11.41 9.94 -3.71
CA PHE A 224 -11.55 9.32 -2.39
C PHE A 224 -10.20 8.95 -1.73
N SER A 225 -9.11 8.86 -2.51
CA SER A 225 -7.80 8.44 -1.99
C SER A 225 -6.99 9.58 -1.34
N GLN A 226 -7.47 10.81 -1.37
CA GLN A 226 -6.81 11.95 -0.74
C GLN A 226 -6.66 11.85 0.79
N ASN A 227 -7.31 10.87 1.41
CA ASN A 227 -7.26 10.62 2.86
C ASN A 227 -6.51 9.33 3.21
N LEU A 228 -5.40 9.02 2.54
CA LEU A 228 -4.56 7.90 2.93
C LEU A 228 -3.94 8.19 4.30
N ASN A 229 -4.55 7.62 5.33
CA ASN A 229 -4.08 7.72 6.70
C ASN A 229 -3.58 6.35 7.19
N SER A 230 -2.93 6.34 8.36
CA SER A 230 -2.42 5.11 8.98
C SER A 230 -3.52 4.05 9.18
N VAL A 231 -4.77 4.46 9.38
CA VAL A 231 -5.92 3.59 9.59
C VAL A 231 -6.25 2.76 8.35
N GLN A 232 -6.16 3.37 7.15
CA GLN A 232 -6.46 2.69 5.88
C GLN A 232 -5.53 1.50 5.58
N HIS A 233 -4.28 1.56 6.05
CA HIS A 233 -3.35 0.45 5.93
C HIS A 233 -3.47 -0.50 7.11
N ASN A 234 -3.47 0.02 8.35
CA ASN A 234 -3.34 -0.78 9.56
C ASN A 234 -4.56 -1.66 9.83
N VAL A 235 -5.78 -1.13 9.63
CA VAL A 235 -6.99 -1.91 9.91
C VAL A 235 -7.06 -3.18 9.06
N PRO A 236 -6.96 -3.14 7.72
CA PRO A 236 -6.94 -4.36 6.91
C PRO A 236 -5.74 -5.26 7.19
N ALA A 237 -4.55 -4.69 7.36
CA ALA A 237 -3.33 -5.44 7.57
C ALA A 237 -3.41 -6.31 8.84
N TRP A 238 -3.75 -5.70 9.98
CA TRP A 238 -3.86 -6.42 11.26
C TRP A 238 -5.11 -7.31 11.34
N ALA A 239 -6.18 -6.97 10.61
CA ALA A 239 -7.33 -7.86 10.46
C ALA A 239 -6.95 -9.16 9.73
N ILE A 240 -6.19 -9.06 8.62
CA ILE A 240 -5.66 -10.22 7.88
C ILE A 240 -4.69 -11.03 8.76
N PHE A 241 -3.76 -10.36 9.44
CA PHE A 241 -2.88 -11.02 10.40
C PHE A 241 -3.65 -11.86 11.40
N GLY A 242 -4.70 -11.28 11.99
CA GLY A 242 -5.60 -11.98 12.91
C GLY A 242 -6.30 -13.19 12.30
N MET A 243 -6.71 -13.12 11.01
CA MET A 243 -7.32 -14.26 10.32
C MET A 243 -6.41 -15.49 10.29
N PHE A 244 -5.11 -15.31 10.09
CA PHE A 244 -4.16 -16.42 10.06
C PHE A 244 -3.93 -17.05 11.43
N PHE A 245 -4.21 -16.36 12.53
CA PHE A 245 -4.18 -16.96 13.87
C PHE A 245 -5.29 -18.00 14.13
N ILE A 246 -6.22 -18.19 13.19
CA ILE A 246 -7.15 -19.33 13.18
C ILE A 246 -6.43 -20.70 13.22
N ILE A 247 -5.14 -20.72 12.87
CA ILE A 247 -4.28 -21.91 13.00
C ILE A 247 -4.30 -22.47 14.42
N ILE A 248 -4.40 -21.63 15.44
CA ILE A 248 -4.34 -22.03 16.85
C ILE A 248 -5.53 -22.92 17.22
N PRO A 249 -6.81 -22.48 17.08
CA PRO A 249 -7.93 -23.35 17.36
C PRO A 249 -8.00 -24.54 16.40
N ILE A 250 -7.68 -24.39 15.11
CA ILE A 250 -7.71 -25.52 14.16
C ILE A 250 -6.72 -26.60 14.56
N ALA A 251 -5.43 -26.24 14.74
CA ALA A 251 -4.39 -27.21 15.10
C ALA A 251 -4.69 -27.85 16.47
N GLY A 252 -5.13 -27.02 17.43
CA GLY A 252 -5.53 -27.50 18.75
C GLY A 252 -6.64 -28.53 18.71
N HIS A 253 -7.74 -28.21 18.00
CA HIS A 253 -8.87 -29.15 17.89
C HIS A 253 -8.49 -30.41 17.12
N LEU A 254 -7.71 -30.33 16.04
CA LEU A 254 -7.26 -31.51 15.29
C LEU A 254 -6.38 -32.44 16.12
N ILE A 255 -5.43 -31.87 16.88
CA ILE A 255 -4.53 -32.65 17.72
C ILE A 255 -5.33 -33.31 18.88
N LYS A 256 -6.21 -32.54 19.54
CA LYS A 256 -7.05 -33.04 20.62
C LYS A 256 -7.99 -34.17 20.16
N GLU A 257 -8.58 -34.04 18.96
CA GLU A 257 -9.42 -35.11 18.40
C GLU A 257 -8.66 -36.41 18.17
N ARG A 258 -7.38 -36.34 17.89
CA ARG A 258 -6.50 -37.53 17.78
C ARG A 258 -6.20 -38.12 19.16
N GLU A 259 -5.80 -37.26 20.09
CA GLU A 259 -5.50 -37.70 21.47
C GLU A 259 -6.69 -38.35 22.14
N ASP A 260 -7.92 -37.83 21.92
CA ASP A 260 -9.16 -38.36 22.45
C ASP A 260 -9.67 -39.59 21.65
N GLY A 261 -9.01 -40.00 20.57
CA GLY A 261 -9.43 -41.13 19.71
C GLY A 261 -10.72 -40.87 18.93
N SER A 262 -11.24 -39.64 18.90
CA SER A 262 -12.48 -39.31 18.18
C SER A 262 -12.29 -39.33 16.67
N GLU A 263 -11.09 -39.09 16.17
CA GLU A 263 -10.74 -39.25 14.76
C GLU A 263 -10.91 -40.68 14.28
N LEU A 264 -10.50 -41.67 15.08
CA LEU A 264 -10.67 -43.09 14.78
C LEU A 264 -12.15 -43.50 14.70
N ARG A 265 -12.97 -42.98 15.61
CA ARG A 265 -14.44 -43.23 15.58
C ARG A 265 -15.10 -42.67 14.32
N VAL A 266 -14.66 -41.49 13.85
CA VAL A 266 -15.14 -40.91 12.59
C VAL A 266 -14.67 -41.75 11.39
N ALA A 267 -13.45 -42.29 11.42
CA ALA A 267 -12.90 -43.10 10.35
C ALA A 267 -13.67 -44.42 10.11
N LEU A 268 -14.36 -44.97 11.13
CA LEU A 268 -15.20 -46.13 11.00
C LEU A 268 -16.49 -45.89 10.19
N ILE A 269 -16.87 -44.64 9.97
CA ILE A 269 -18.08 -44.29 9.23
C ILE A 269 -17.71 -44.12 7.75
N PRO A 270 -18.33 -44.84 6.80
CA PRO A 270 -18.02 -44.72 5.39
C PRO A 270 -18.05 -43.25 4.87
N ASN A 271 -16.99 -42.82 4.22
CA ASN A 271 -16.82 -41.47 3.65
C ASN A 271 -16.94 -40.30 4.65
N ALA A 272 -17.05 -40.53 5.96
CA ALA A 272 -17.24 -39.47 6.94
C ALA A 272 -16.04 -38.54 6.98
N HIS A 273 -14.83 -39.05 6.89
CA HIS A 273 -13.60 -38.26 6.96
C HIS A 273 -13.58 -37.08 5.94
N ARG A 274 -13.99 -37.34 4.68
CA ARG A 274 -14.06 -36.28 3.65
C ARG A 274 -15.09 -35.20 3.99
N PHE A 275 -16.29 -35.59 4.41
CA PHE A 275 -17.37 -34.67 4.77
C PHE A 275 -17.05 -33.88 6.04
N VAL A 276 -16.38 -34.47 7.00
CA VAL A 276 -15.93 -33.81 8.23
C VAL A 276 -14.84 -32.79 7.90
N THR A 277 -13.86 -33.12 7.08
CA THR A 277 -12.81 -32.17 6.67
C THR A 277 -13.41 -30.99 5.91
N ILE A 278 -14.29 -31.21 4.94
CA ILE A 278 -14.97 -30.14 4.21
C ILE A 278 -15.81 -29.28 5.17
N GLY A 279 -16.57 -29.91 6.07
CA GLY A 279 -17.37 -29.17 7.05
C GLY A 279 -16.54 -28.27 7.96
N LYS A 280 -15.37 -28.74 8.40
CA LYS A 280 -14.44 -27.94 9.19
C LYS A 280 -13.88 -26.77 8.38
N ILE A 281 -13.39 -27.01 7.15
CA ILE A 281 -12.85 -25.95 6.28
C ILE A 281 -13.90 -24.86 6.06
N LEU A 282 -15.13 -25.23 5.70
CA LEU A 282 -16.21 -24.27 5.50
C LEU A 282 -16.51 -23.48 6.78
N PHE A 283 -16.56 -24.15 7.92
CA PHE A 283 -16.82 -23.50 9.20
C PHE A 283 -15.73 -22.48 9.56
N TYR A 284 -14.47 -22.89 9.55
CA TYR A 284 -13.37 -22.00 9.93
C TYR A 284 -13.12 -20.88 8.91
N THR A 285 -13.33 -21.13 7.62
CA THR A 285 -13.31 -20.09 6.58
C THR A 285 -14.38 -19.03 6.85
N PHE A 286 -15.59 -19.45 7.19
CA PHE A 286 -16.68 -18.53 7.54
C PHE A 286 -16.35 -17.72 8.81
N ILE A 287 -15.80 -18.35 9.83
CA ILE A 287 -15.37 -17.67 11.07
C ILE A 287 -14.28 -16.62 10.78
N CYS A 288 -13.29 -16.95 9.95
CA CYS A 288 -12.26 -15.98 9.50
C CYS A 288 -12.90 -14.78 8.80
N SER A 289 -13.86 -15.02 7.91
CA SER A 289 -14.55 -13.95 7.19
C SER A 289 -15.36 -13.06 8.13
N MET A 290 -16.07 -13.66 9.10
CA MET A 290 -16.81 -12.91 10.13
C MET A 290 -15.87 -12.10 11.02
N GLN A 291 -14.73 -12.67 11.44
CA GLN A 291 -13.70 -11.94 12.18
C GLN A 291 -13.18 -10.74 11.40
N PHE A 292 -12.86 -10.92 10.10
CA PHE A 292 -12.40 -9.83 9.25
C PHE A 292 -13.43 -8.70 9.16
N MET A 293 -14.71 -9.03 8.93
CA MET A 293 -15.79 -8.04 8.91
C MET A 293 -15.90 -7.29 10.25
N LEU A 294 -15.78 -7.99 11.36
CA LEU A 294 -15.81 -7.38 12.70
C LEU A 294 -14.62 -6.42 12.90
N MET A 295 -13.42 -6.76 12.41
CA MET A 295 -12.26 -5.89 12.48
C MET A 295 -12.44 -4.63 11.62
N LEU A 296 -13.07 -4.75 10.45
CA LEU A 296 -13.45 -3.56 9.66
C LEU A 296 -14.45 -2.67 10.40
N CYS A 297 -15.43 -3.27 11.10
CA CYS A 297 -16.36 -2.51 11.96
C CYS A 297 -15.63 -1.75 13.07
N ILE A 298 -14.56 -2.33 13.65
CA ILE A 298 -13.70 -1.61 14.61
C ILE A 298 -13.05 -0.39 13.92
N GLY A 299 -12.55 -0.55 12.70
CA GLY A 299 -12.00 0.56 11.90
C GLY A 299 -13.01 1.68 11.62
N PHE A 300 -14.30 1.35 11.47
CA PHE A 300 -15.35 2.33 11.22
C PHE A 300 -15.83 3.07 12.47
N TRP A 301 -16.02 2.36 13.58
CA TRP A 301 -16.76 2.89 14.73
C TRP A 301 -15.88 3.09 15.97
N VAL A 302 -14.86 2.25 16.17
CA VAL A 302 -14.03 2.32 17.37
C VAL A 302 -12.83 3.24 17.18
N ILE A 303 -12.16 3.16 16.03
CA ILE A 303 -10.98 4.01 15.76
C ILE A 303 -11.26 5.51 15.85
N PRO A 304 -12.42 6.06 15.37
CA PRO A 304 -12.74 7.46 15.51
C PRO A 304 -12.89 7.93 16.96
N LEU A 305 -13.15 7.04 17.91
CA LEU A 305 -13.21 7.39 19.34
C LEU A 305 -11.84 7.82 19.93
N PHE A 306 -10.76 7.54 19.21
CA PHE A 306 -9.39 7.91 19.55
C PHE A 306 -8.86 9.11 18.75
N ASP A 307 -9.76 9.97 18.23
CA ASP A 307 -9.44 11.14 17.40
C ASP A 307 -8.67 10.79 16.10
N LEU A 308 -8.77 9.54 15.66
CA LEU A 308 -8.22 9.08 14.38
C LEU A 308 -9.30 9.08 13.29
N PRO A 309 -8.93 9.29 12.01
CA PRO A 309 -9.89 9.24 10.92
C PRO A 309 -10.52 7.86 10.77
N PRO A 310 -11.81 7.78 10.38
CA PRO A 310 -12.48 6.50 10.16
C PRO A 310 -11.90 5.76 8.96
N LEU A 311 -12.07 4.44 8.93
CA LEU A 311 -11.77 3.63 7.76
C LEU A 311 -12.76 3.96 6.62
N TYR A 312 -12.25 4.19 5.41
CA TYR A 312 -13.07 4.34 4.20
C TYR A 312 -13.03 3.07 3.37
N PRO A 313 -14.16 2.39 3.16
CA PRO A 313 -14.17 1.04 2.57
C PRO A 313 -14.04 1.01 1.04
N GLY A 314 -14.07 2.18 0.38
CA GLY A 314 -14.13 2.26 -1.09
C GLY A 314 -15.54 2.03 -1.65
N ALA A 315 -15.73 2.34 -2.94
CA ALA A 315 -17.03 2.23 -3.60
C ALA A 315 -17.51 0.78 -3.76
N HIS A 316 -16.58 -0.17 -3.88
CA HIS A 316 -16.89 -1.59 -4.08
C HIS A 316 -16.69 -2.42 -2.80
N SER A 317 -16.99 -1.82 -1.63
CA SER A 317 -16.82 -2.47 -0.30
C SER A 317 -17.55 -3.82 -0.16
N TRP A 318 -18.60 -4.08 -0.92
CA TRP A 318 -19.29 -5.36 -0.92
C TRP A 318 -18.38 -6.53 -1.36
N LEU A 319 -17.32 -6.26 -2.17
CA LEU A 319 -16.33 -7.24 -2.57
C LEU A 319 -15.44 -7.70 -1.41
N LEU A 320 -15.36 -6.95 -0.30
CA LEU A 320 -14.56 -7.32 0.86
C LEU A 320 -15.04 -8.64 1.49
N PHE A 321 -16.35 -8.90 1.45
CA PHE A 321 -16.89 -10.17 1.98
C PHE A 321 -16.44 -11.39 1.16
N PRO A 322 -16.66 -11.48 -0.17
CA PRO A 322 -16.14 -12.60 -0.95
C PRO A 322 -14.61 -12.71 -0.91
N VAL A 323 -13.87 -11.59 -0.94
CA VAL A 323 -12.41 -11.59 -0.79
C VAL A 323 -11.99 -12.21 0.54
N SER A 324 -12.66 -11.87 1.64
CA SER A 324 -12.35 -12.44 2.96
C SER A 324 -12.57 -13.95 3.02
N LEU A 325 -13.48 -14.51 2.21
CA LEU A 325 -13.66 -15.98 2.11
C LEU A 325 -12.44 -16.66 1.47
N PHE A 326 -11.84 -16.06 0.43
CA PHE A 326 -10.61 -16.61 -0.17
C PHE A 326 -9.42 -16.51 0.79
N ILE A 327 -9.28 -15.40 1.48
CA ILE A 327 -8.26 -15.22 2.53
C ILE A 327 -8.48 -16.25 3.64
N GLY A 328 -9.71 -16.39 4.13
CA GLY A 328 -10.09 -17.34 5.15
C GLY A 328 -9.84 -18.78 4.72
N PHE A 329 -10.09 -19.13 3.46
CA PHE A 329 -9.77 -20.45 2.91
C PHE A 329 -8.26 -20.73 2.94
N ALA A 330 -7.41 -19.77 2.52
CA ALA A 330 -5.96 -19.91 2.56
C ALA A 330 -5.46 -20.07 4.01
N ALA A 331 -5.93 -19.23 4.94
CA ALA A 331 -5.57 -19.28 6.35
C ALA A 331 -6.01 -20.60 7.02
N THR A 332 -7.25 -21.03 6.76
CA THR A 332 -7.81 -22.29 7.28
C THR A 332 -7.03 -23.49 6.74
N SER A 333 -6.73 -23.52 5.43
CA SER A 333 -5.97 -24.61 4.82
C SER A 333 -4.55 -24.71 5.38
N PHE A 334 -3.89 -23.55 5.65
CA PHE A 334 -2.61 -23.52 6.33
C PHE A 334 -2.72 -24.08 7.76
N GLY A 335 -3.75 -23.70 8.51
CA GLY A 335 -4.01 -24.23 9.84
C GLY A 335 -4.20 -25.76 9.85
N PHE A 336 -4.95 -26.29 8.88
CA PHE A 336 -5.11 -27.74 8.68
C PHE A 336 -3.78 -28.42 8.36
N PHE A 337 -2.97 -27.83 7.48
CA PHE A 337 -1.68 -28.36 7.11
C PHE A 337 -0.77 -28.49 8.34
N VAL A 338 -0.63 -27.43 9.13
CA VAL A 338 0.18 -27.47 10.35
C VAL A 338 -0.39 -28.44 11.37
N GLY A 339 -1.70 -28.39 11.67
CA GLY A 339 -2.35 -29.31 12.60
C GLY A 339 -2.25 -30.77 12.18
N THR A 340 -2.06 -31.06 10.87
CA THR A 340 -1.88 -32.41 10.36
C THR A 340 -0.43 -32.88 10.46
N ILE A 341 0.55 -32.04 10.17
CA ILE A 341 1.97 -32.44 10.18
C ILE A 341 2.46 -32.72 11.60
N PHE A 342 2.12 -31.88 12.54
CA PHE A 342 2.61 -31.99 13.91
C PHE A 342 1.78 -33.01 14.75
N LYS A 343 2.45 -33.67 15.71
CA LYS A 343 1.85 -34.67 16.57
C LYS A 343 1.29 -34.08 17.86
N THR A 344 1.90 -33.01 18.35
CA THR A 344 1.56 -32.42 19.66
C THR A 344 1.30 -30.91 19.53
N MET A 345 0.47 -30.39 20.43
CA MET A 345 0.20 -28.94 20.51
C MET A 345 1.47 -28.13 20.75
N ASN A 346 2.38 -28.62 21.57
CA ASN A 346 3.65 -27.96 21.90
C ASN A 346 4.57 -27.78 20.70
N GLN A 347 4.38 -28.52 19.62
CA GLN A 347 5.08 -28.36 18.35
C GLN A 347 4.29 -27.51 17.36
N ALA A 348 3.01 -27.77 17.21
CA ALA A 348 2.15 -27.13 16.21
C ALA A 348 1.95 -25.63 16.46
N LEU A 349 1.66 -25.24 17.71
CA LEU A 349 1.34 -23.86 18.03
C LEU A 349 2.52 -22.89 17.88
N PRO A 350 3.73 -23.20 18.43
CA PRO A 350 4.89 -22.33 18.21
C PRO A 350 5.28 -22.24 16.73
N PHE A 351 5.30 -23.37 16.01
CA PHE A 351 5.63 -23.37 14.59
C PHE A 351 4.63 -22.52 13.79
N GLY A 352 3.32 -22.72 14.03
CA GLY A 352 2.29 -21.94 13.36
C GLY A 352 2.41 -20.45 13.64
N SER A 353 2.54 -20.07 14.91
CA SER A 353 2.64 -18.66 15.31
C SER A 353 3.87 -17.98 14.74
N VAL A 354 5.05 -18.62 14.81
CA VAL A 354 6.31 -18.09 14.24
C VAL A 354 6.20 -17.96 12.72
N SER A 355 5.61 -18.98 12.05
CA SER A 355 5.40 -18.92 10.59
C SER A 355 4.51 -17.74 10.19
N ILE A 356 3.42 -17.47 10.92
CA ILE A 356 2.53 -16.34 10.66
C ILE A 356 3.29 -15.03 10.82
N VAL A 357 4.09 -14.89 11.89
CA VAL A 357 4.90 -13.67 12.13
C VAL A 357 5.89 -13.44 10.99
N ILE A 358 6.61 -14.47 10.56
CA ILE A 358 7.57 -14.36 9.44
C ILE A 358 6.84 -14.02 8.14
N LEU A 359 5.76 -14.73 7.80
CA LEU A 359 4.99 -14.50 6.59
C LEU A 359 4.34 -13.11 6.59
N SER A 360 3.92 -12.59 7.74
CA SER A 360 3.34 -11.25 7.86
C SER A 360 4.39 -10.15 7.69
N ALA A 361 5.58 -10.34 8.26
CA ALA A 361 6.69 -9.42 8.09
C ALA A 361 7.12 -9.33 6.62
N LEU A 362 7.25 -10.49 5.95
CA LEU A 362 7.53 -10.56 4.51
C LEU A 362 6.36 -10.03 3.67
N GLY A 363 5.13 -10.24 4.10
CA GLY A 363 3.91 -9.89 3.36
C GLY A 363 3.53 -8.41 3.37
N GLY A 364 4.27 -7.55 4.08
CA GLY A 364 3.98 -6.11 4.12
C GLY A 364 2.93 -5.71 5.17
N ILE A 365 2.55 -6.62 6.08
CA ILE A 365 1.60 -6.32 7.17
C ILE A 365 2.20 -5.34 8.17
N TRP A 366 3.44 -5.60 8.61
CA TRP A 366 4.14 -4.80 9.63
C TRP A 366 4.72 -3.53 9.04
N VAL A 367 5.37 -3.66 7.89
CA VAL A 367 6.03 -2.58 7.18
C VAL A 367 5.59 -2.63 5.73
N PRO A 368 5.07 -1.52 5.15
CA PRO A 368 4.70 -1.50 3.74
C PRO A 368 5.84 -1.94 2.85
N LEU A 369 5.54 -2.73 1.81
CA LEU A 369 6.55 -3.29 0.91
C LEU A 369 7.37 -2.21 0.20
N ASP A 370 6.79 -1.03 0.00
CA ASP A 370 7.44 0.10 -0.68
C ASP A 370 8.70 0.60 0.01
N ILE A 371 8.85 0.29 1.32
CA ILE A 371 9.99 0.69 2.15
C ILE A 371 11.05 -0.40 2.23
N LEU A 372 10.71 -1.63 1.83
CA LEU A 372 11.62 -2.77 1.93
C LEU A 372 12.59 -2.82 0.75
N PRO A 373 13.83 -3.30 0.94
CA PRO A 373 14.77 -3.55 -0.15
C PRO A 373 14.17 -4.48 -1.22
N HIS A 374 14.58 -4.31 -2.47
CA HIS A 374 14.03 -5.06 -3.61
C HIS A 374 14.10 -6.60 -3.43
N SER A 375 15.16 -7.11 -2.78
CA SER A 375 15.28 -8.52 -2.44
C SER A 375 14.16 -9.02 -1.52
N MET A 376 13.75 -8.21 -0.54
CA MET A 376 12.64 -8.55 0.35
C MET A 376 11.27 -8.43 -0.35
N GLN A 377 11.11 -7.46 -1.25
CA GLN A 377 9.91 -7.34 -2.07
C GLN A 377 9.69 -8.58 -2.94
N MET A 378 10.76 -9.15 -3.53
CA MET A 378 10.67 -10.42 -4.26
C MET A 378 10.27 -11.60 -3.37
N MET A 379 10.70 -11.63 -2.12
CA MET A 379 10.32 -12.68 -1.17
C MET A 379 8.85 -12.56 -0.71
N ALA A 380 8.29 -11.36 -0.72
CA ALA A 380 6.91 -11.11 -0.32
C ALA A 380 5.90 -11.92 -1.16
N VAL A 381 6.20 -12.15 -2.44
CA VAL A 381 5.34 -12.91 -3.38
C VAL A 381 5.03 -14.33 -2.87
N VAL A 382 5.92 -14.91 -2.05
CA VAL A 382 5.72 -16.26 -1.46
C VAL A 382 4.69 -16.23 -0.33
N SER A 383 4.46 -15.06 0.28
CA SER A 383 3.57 -14.93 1.43
C SER A 383 2.10 -14.84 1.02
N PRO A 384 1.22 -15.73 1.52
CA PRO A 384 -0.22 -15.57 1.30
C PRO A 384 -0.79 -14.30 1.94
N LEU A 385 -0.14 -13.77 2.99
CA LEU A 385 -0.57 -12.52 3.61
C LEU A 385 -0.33 -11.32 2.69
N HIS A 386 0.72 -11.35 1.85
CA HIS A 386 0.96 -10.35 0.81
C HIS A 386 -0.23 -10.26 -0.15
N TRP A 387 -0.63 -11.38 -0.73
CA TRP A 387 -1.74 -11.44 -1.68
C TRP A 387 -3.08 -11.11 -1.03
N SER A 388 -3.24 -11.44 0.25
CA SER A 388 -4.40 -11.05 1.04
C SER A 388 -4.50 -9.54 1.19
N LEU A 389 -3.39 -8.89 1.56
CA LEU A 389 -3.33 -7.44 1.71
C LEU A 389 -3.50 -6.73 0.36
N GLU A 390 -2.88 -7.26 -0.71
CA GLU A 390 -3.02 -6.72 -2.05
C GLU A 390 -4.47 -6.77 -2.54
N ALA A 391 -5.18 -7.90 -2.34
CA ALA A 391 -6.59 -8.02 -2.71
C ALA A 391 -7.47 -6.98 -2.00
N VAL A 392 -7.23 -6.75 -0.71
CA VAL A 392 -7.99 -5.76 0.07
C VAL A 392 -7.61 -4.33 -0.32
N ASN A 393 -6.33 -4.05 -0.57
CA ASN A 393 -5.84 -2.74 -1.00
C ASN A 393 -6.40 -2.35 -2.38
N GLN A 394 -6.58 -3.30 -3.30
CA GLN A 394 -7.25 -3.05 -4.59
C GLN A 394 -8.65 -2.45 -4.38
N ILE A 395 -9.39 -2.94 -3.37
CA ILE A 395 -10.76 -2.46 -3.10
C ILE A 395 -10.74 -1.15 -2.31
N ILE A 396 -10.02 -1.12 -1.17
CA ILE A 396 -10.09 -0.02 -0.21
C ILE A 396 -9.32 1.21 -0.71
N LEU A 397 -8.11 1.01 -1.27
CA LEU A 397 -7.22 2.11 -1.60
C LEU A 397 -7.26 2.50 -3.09
N ARG A 398 -7.31 1.51 -3.98
CA ARG A 398 -7.33 1.77 -5.44
C ARG A 398 -8.74 1.87 -6.01
N ASN A 399 -9.77 1.62 -5.17
CA ASN A 399 -11.18 1.62 -5.58
C ASN A 399 -11.43 0.73 -6.82
N GLY A 400 -10.68 -0.39 -6.87
CA GLY A 400 -10.66 -1.33 -7.98
C GLY A 400 -11.98 -2.09 -8.12
N ASP A 401 -12.25 -2.49 -9.35
CA ASP A 401 -13.39 -3.30 -9.72
C ASP A 401 -13.09 -4.80 -9.52
N TYR A 402 -14.06 -5.64 -9.85
CA TYR A 402 -13.96 -7.09 -9.82
C TYR A 402 -12.70 -7.64 -10.51
N ASP A 403 -12.35 -7.11 -11.69
CA ASP A 403 -11.19 -7.60 -12.47
C ASP A 403 -9.85 -7.38 -11.75
N SER A 404 -9.75 -6.33 -10.95
CA SER A 404 -8.52 -5.99 -10.23
C SER A 404 -8.17 -6.99 -9.12
N VAL A 405 -9.16 -7.68 -8.55
CA VAL A 405 -8.97 -8.63 -7.46
C VAL A 405 -8.80 -10.09 -7.93
N ILE A 406 -9.09 -10.40 -9.19
CA ILE A 406 -9.01 -11.78 -9.72
C ILE A 406 -7.61 -12.36 -9.56
N SER A 407 -6.57 -11.58 -9.90
CA SER A 407 -5.18 -12.04 -9.82
C SER A 407 -4.79 -12.44 -8.39
N PRO A 408 -4.87 -11.58 -7.37
CA PRO A 408 -4.52 -11.97 -6.01
C PRO A 408 -5.43 -13.08 -5.46
N LEU A 409 -6.71 -13.12 -5.80
CA LEU A 409 -7.61 -14.18 -5.37
C LEU A 409 -7.26 -15.54 -5.97
N SER A 410 -6.85 -15.59 -7.24
CA SER A 410 -6.41 -16.83 -7.89
C SER A 410 -5.18 -17.42 -7.19
N ILE A 411 -4.23 -16.57 -6.80
CA ILE A 411 -3.03 -17.00 -6.08
C ILE A 411 -3.38 -17.51 -4.68
N LEU A 412 -4.28 -16.83 -3.96
CA LEU A 412 -4.77 -17.28 -2.67
C LEU A 412 -5.48 -18.62 -2.75
N LEU A 413 -6.31 -18.83 -3.78
CA LEU A 413 -6.99 -20.10 -4.01
C LEU A 413 -5.98 -21.21 -4.26
N VAL A 414 -4.99 -20.99 -5.13
CA VAL A 414 -3.93 -21.97 -5.43
C VAL A 414 -3.14 -22.29 -4.17
N THR A 415 -2.73 -21.29 -3.41
CA THR A 415 -1.98 -21.46 -2.15
C THR A 415 -2.81 -22.26 -1.13
N GLY A 416 -4.09 -21.92 -0.96
CA GLY A 416 -5.01 -22.67 -0.09
C GLY A 416 -5.17 -24.12 -0.53
N CYS A 417 -5.31 -24.37 -1.84
CA CYS A 417 -5.37 -25.74 -2.39
C CYS A 417 -4.08 -26.52 -2.15
N ILE A 418 -2.90 -25.89 -2.30
CA ILE A 418 -1.60 -26.53 -2.02
C ILE A 418 -1.53 -26.97 -0.55
N PHE A 419 -1.87 -26.11 0.40
CA PHE A 419 -1.88 -26.47 1.81
C PHE A 419 -2.92 -27.55 2.13
N TRP A 420 -4.11 -27.45 1.53
CA TRP A 420 -5.15 -28.45 1.75
C TRP A 420 -4.74 -29.84 1.20
N ILE A 421 -4.24 -29.90 -0.03
CA ILE A 421 -3.73 -31.14 -0.62
C ILE A 421 -2.57 -31.69 0.21
N GLY A 422 -1.63 -30.83 0.60
CA GLY A 422 -0.54 -31.19 1.51
C GLY A 422 -1.02 -31.81 2.82
N SER A 423 -2.08 -31.26 3.42
CA SER A 423 -2.74 -31.83 4.60
C SER A 423 -3.33 -33.21 4.34
N LEU A 424 -4.01 -33.41 3.20
CA LEU A 424 -4.58 -34.72 2.84
C LEU A 424 -3.50 -35.76 2.61
N LEU A 425 -2.40 -35.42 1.95
CA LEU A 425 -1.28 -36.33 1.70
C LEU A 425 -0.56 -36.69 3.01
N ALA A 426 -0.33 -35.71 3.89
CA ALA A 426 0.27 -35.95 5.20
C ALA A 426 -0.57 -36.87 6.05
N ASN A 427 -1.90 -36.74 5.99
CA ASN A 427 -2.82 -37.61 6.73
C ASN A 427 -2.82 -39.04 6.18
N LYS A 428 -2.76 -39.21 4.85
CA LYS A 428 -2.72 -40.55 4.22
C LYS A 428 -1.47 -41.36 4.60
N ASN A 429 -0.34 -40.68 4.79
CA ASN A 429 0.95 -41.30 5.10
C ASN A 429 1.12 -41.62 6.61
N ARG A 430 0.18 -41.18 7.46
CA ARG A 430 0.19 -41.52 8.88
C ARG A 430 -0.41 -42.92 9.06
N LYS A 431 0.43 -43.84 9.57
CA LYS A 431 -0.09 -45.12 10.09
C LYS A 431 -0.90 -44.81 11.34
N PRO A 432 -2.08 -45.43 11.52
CA PRO A 432 -2.78 -45.36 12.80
C PRO A 432 -1.84 -45.94 13.89
N SER A 433 -1.44 -45.08 14.82
CA SER A 433 -0.71 -45.48 16.00
C SER A 433 -1.66 -45.95 17.06
#